data_63bae1768d30354d25030aaf49fca911
#
_entry.id   63bae1768d30354d25030aaf49fca911
#
_cell.length_a   1.000
_cell.length_b   1.000
_cell.length_c   1.000
_cell.angle_alpha   90.00
_cell.angle_beta   90.00
_cell.angle_gamma   90.00
#
_symmetry.space_group_name_H-M   'P 1'
#
loop_
_entity.id
_entity.type
_entity.pdbx_description
1 polymer ?
#
loop_
_entity_poly.entity_id
_entity_poly.type
_entity_poly.pdbx_seq_one_letter_code
_entity_poly.pdbx_strand_id
1 'polypeptide(L)'
;VYDESWHMTRQLPEGKNGTETDPILMLLEKAPVIGIGEWDDKQCDNFKHIGNGSIVLVRKGGQAIALCQIVGENFTDPNLSEKYINENFRKVHILAWANEYKQPRPGLFTQGTFSPCGKWTEQYKYIDGWLENMKNKAFTNKCANLLKSKHNIILQGAPGTGKTYNTAAIALSVLGIDGVDLDNHDEVMKKYEELQDDRIFFTTFHQSLDYEDFVEGLKPRVQTNENGESLGVTYEPEDGIFKRACNAVVTDDSKDIIECIDDYLQKIKGFENRREIPTVTGKSSLYVWWNEGNKTVSSRSTNSTSQREESYSPSPLNIEKIKAQALGKGCENNWQQYAQAFIEAVKKEYHAKTDKSVVLIIDEINRGNVSKIFGALITLLEADERDKGNHPI
;
A
#
# COMPACT_ATOMS: atom_id res chain seq x y z
N VAL A 1 18.16 -16.78 -10.71
CA VAL A 1 19.57 -16.61 -10.43
C VAL A 1 20.12 -15.74 -11.53
N TYR A 2 20.43 -14.48 -11.23
CA TYR A 2 20.95 -13.51 -12.20
C TYR A 2 22.45 -13.42 -11.97
N ASP A 3 23.23 -14.08 -12.83
CA ASP A 3 24.67 -14.20 -12.62
C ASP A 3 25.48 -13.02 -13.16
N GLU A 4 24.87 -12.19 -14.04
CA GLU A 4 25.60 -11.07 -14.69
C GLU A 4 24.72 -9.80 -14.73
N SER A 5 25.27 -8.71 -14.22
CA SER A 5 24.69 -7.38 -14.34
C SER A 5 25.49 -6.56 -15.34
N TRP A 6 24.82 -5.92 -16.26
CA TRP A 6 25.41 -5.13 -17.33
C TRP A 6 24.83 -3.72 -17.30
N HIS A 7 25.59 -2.74 -17.72
CA HIS A 7 25.07 -1.39 -17.91
C HIS A 7 25.42 -0.85 -19.30
N MET A 8 24.52 -0.08 -19.86
CA MET A 8 24.69 0.54 -21.15
C MET A 8 24.78 2.05 -21.00
N THR A 9 25.85 2.64 -21.54
CA THR A 9 25.94 4.07 -21.73
C THR A 9 25.74 4.40 -23.18
N ARG A 10 25.04 5.44 -23.46
CA ARG A 10 25.02 6.04 -24.76
C ARG A 10 25.79 7.35 -24.73
N GLN A 11 26.97 7.39 -25.33
CA GLN A 11 27.52 8.59 -25.95
C GLN A 11 27.07 8.55 -27.39
N LEU A 12 26.25 9.50 -27.82
CA LEU A 12 25.97 9.70 -29.21
C LEU A 12 27.23 10.28 -29.85
N PRO A 13 27.75 9.70 -30.93
CA PRO A 13 28.49 10.50 -31.87
C PRO A 13 27.53 11.58 -32.33
N GLU A 14 27.95 12.84 -32.34
CA GLU A 14 27.18 13.94 -32.94
C GLU A 14 26.76 13.49 -34.35
N GLY A 15 25.50 13.12 -34.47
CA GLY A 15 24.95 12.54 -35.67
C GLY A 15 24.91 13.61 -36.74
N LYS A 16 25.24 13.22 -37.96
CA LYS A 16 25.23 14.06 -39.15
C LYS A 16 23.91 14.74 -39.45
N ASN A 17 22.85 14.66 -38.70
CA ASN A 17 21.55 15.30 -38.96
C ASN A 17 20.71 15.57 -37.67
N GLY A 18 21.31 15.83 -36.51
CA GLY A 18 20.54 16.35 -35.35
C GLY A 18 19.48 15.42 -34.75
N THR A 19 19.45 14.16 -35.12
CA THR A 19 18.56 13.17 -34.49
C THR A 19 19.24 12.56 -33.27
N GLU A 20 19.00 13.16 -32.11
CA GLU A 20 19.33 12.55 -30.84
C GLU A 20 18.44 11.30 -30.66
N THR A 21 19.04 10.11 -30.78
CA THR A 21 18.35 8.89 -30.40
C THR A 21 18.35 8.76 -28.88
N ASP A 22 17.28 9.16 -28.25
CA ASP A 22 17.12 9.03 -26.82
C ASP A 22 16.87 7.54 -26.47
N PRO A 23 17.65 6.92 -25.53
CA PRO A 23 17.41 5.55 -25.11
C PRO A 23 15.99 5.35 -24.56
N ILE A 24 15.35 6.38 -24.02
CA ILE A 24 13.95 6.34 -23.58
C ILE A 24 13.02 5.96 -24.73
N LEU A 25 13.24 6.50 -25.93
CA LEU A 25 12.39 6.21 -27.10
C LEU A 25 12.45 4.74 -27.51
N MET A 26 13.63 4.11 -27.40
CA MET A 26 13.77 2.67 -27.66
C MET A 26 13.04 1.81 -26.62
N LEU A 27 13.02 2.24 -25.37
CA LEU A 27 12.27 1.57 -24.31
C LEU A 27 10.76 1.78 -24.42
N LEU A 28 10.31 2.87 -25.05
CA LEU A 28 8.89 3.18 -25.27
C LEU A 28 8.34 2.58 -26.57
N GLU A 29 9.14 1.83 -27.33
CA GLU A 29 8.64 1.09 -28.49
C GLU A 29 7.56 0.06 -28.05
N LYS A 30 6.69 -0.30 -29.00
CA LYS A 30 5.66 -1.32 -28.78
C LYS A 30 6.23 -2.64 -28.24
N ALA A 31 7.44 -2.97 -28.66
CA ALA A 31 8.30 -4.01 -28.09
C ALA A 31 9.59 -3.34 -27.63
N PRO A 32 9.78 -3.08 -26.32
CA PRO A 32 10.95 -2.38 -25.81
C PRO A 32 12.25 -3.03 -26.24
N VAL A 33 13.18 -2.20 -26.71
CA VAL A 33 14.49 -2.66 -27.18
C VAL A 33 15.60 -1.78 -26.63
N ILE A 34 16.80 -2.34 -26.59
CA ILE A 34 18.07 -1.60 -26.48
C ILE A 34 18.90 -1.89 -27.72
N GLY A 35 19.75 -0.97 -28.12
CA GLY A 35 20.55 -1.10 -29.35
C GLY A 35 21.96 -0.62 -29.19
N ILE A 36 22.84 -1.14 -30.06
CA ILE A 36 24.25 -0.73 -30.23
C ILE A 36 24.63 -0.69 -31.70
N GLY A 37 25.52 0.22 -32.06
CA GLY A 37 26.09 0.28 -33.42
C GLY A 37 26.98 -0.93 -33.69
N GLU A 38 27.23 -1.17 -34.98
CA GLU A 38 28.19 -2.17 -35.42
C GLU A 38 29.59 -1.55 -35.37
N TRP A 39 30.30 -1.84 -34.30
CA TRP A 39 31.69 -1.44 -34.10
C TRP A 39 32.52 -2.70 -33.87
N ASP A 40 33.72 -2.67 -34.42
CA ASP A 40 34.69 -3.76 -34.26
C ASP A 40 35.37 -3.64 -32.90
N ASP A 41 34.58 -3.82 -31.84
CA ASP A 41 35.07 -3.80 -30.48
C ASP A 41 34.40 -4.85 -29.57
N LYS A 42 35.05 -5.10 -28.46
CA LYS A 42 34.59 -6.05 -27.42
C LYS A 42 33.23 -5.69 -26.87
N GLN A 43 32.80 -4.44 -26.94
CA GLN A 43 31.52 -4.00 -26.39
C GLN A 43 30.36 -4.49 -27.25
N CYS A 44 30.53 -4.41 -28.59
CA CYS A 44 29.55 -4.95 -29.52
C CYS A 44 29.40 -6.47 -29.38
N ASP A 45 30.53 -7.19 -29.26
CA ASP A 45 30.53 -8.63 -29.04
C ASP A 45 29.85 -8.99 -27.71
N ASN A 46 30.15 -8.30 -26.64
CA ASN A 46 29.47 -8.49 -25.36
C ASN A 46 27.97 -8.28 -25.46
N PHE A 47 27.53 -7.24 -26.18
CA PHE A 47 26.12 -6.95 -26.40
C PHE A 47 25.42 -8.06 -27.19
N LYS A 48 26.05 -8.55 -28.26
CA LYS A 48 25.51 -9.61 -29.12
C LYS A 48 25.33 -10.94 -28.34
N HIS A 49 26.23 -11.21 -27.40
CA HIS A 49 26.31 -12.50 -26.70
C HIS A 49 25.81 -12.49 -25.26
N ILE A 50 25.28 -11.35 -24.75
CA ILE A 50 24.70 -11.31 -23.40
C ILE A 50 23.58 -12.31 -23.25
N GLY A 51 23.58 -13.08 -22.16
CA GLY A 51 22.60 -14.13 -21.90
C GLY A 51 21.20 -13.58 -21.62
N ASN A 52 20.19 -14.33 -22.04
CA ASN A 52 18.80 -14.05 -21.64
C ASN A 52 18.64 -14.10 -20.13
N GLY A 53 17.85 -13.20 -19.56
CA GLY A 53 17.70 -13.04 -18.12
C GLY A 53 18.71 -12.08 -17.49
N SER A 54 19.77 -11.68 -18.21
CA SER A 54 20.74 -10.70 -17.73
C SER A 54 20.08 -9.36 -17.45
N ILE A 55 20.55 -8.68 -16.42
CA ILE A 55 20.04 -7.37 -16.00
C ILE A 55 20.92 -6.27 -16.61
N VAL A 56 20.27 -5.28 -17.20
CA VAL A 56 20.92 -4.15 -17.86
C VAL A 56 20.42 -2.85 -17.27
N LEU A 57 21.33 -2.02 -16.75
CA LEU A 57 21.04 -0.63 -16.44
C LEU A 57 21.15 0.21 -17.71
N VAL A 58 20.02 0.71 -18.18
CA VAL A 58 19.96 1.67 -19.30
C VAL A 58 20.19 3.06 -18.75
N ARG A 59 21.09 3.82 -19.38
CA ARG A 59 21.45 5.17 -18.94
C ARG A 59 21.76 6.11 -20.11
N LYS A 60 21.63 7.42 -19.90
CA LYS A 60 22.05 8.50 -20.81
C LYS A 60 23.16 9.28 -20.09
N GLY A 61 24.39 9.16 -20.57
CA GLY A 61 25.55 9.71 -19.87
C GLY A 61 25.65 9.19 -18.43
N GLY A 62 25.72 10.06 -17.46
CA GLY A 62 25.72 9.71 -16.04
C GLY A 62 24.32 9.51 -15.42
N GLN A 63 23.23 9.58 -16.18
CA GLN A 63 21.87 9.49 -15.65
C GLN A 63 21.27 8.10 -15.90
N ALA A 64 20.88 7.39 -14.84
CA ALA A 64 20.11 6.16 -14.95
C ALA A 64 18.74 6.46 -15.55
N ILE A 65 18.24 5.57 -16.40
CA ILE A 65 16.92 5.68 -17.05
C ILE A 65 16.02 4.55 -16.59
N ALA A 66 16.45 3.31 -16.76
CA ALA A 66 15.66 2.13 -16.42
C ALA A 66 16.55 0.93 -16.10
N LEU A 67 16.04 0.04 -15.30
CA LEU A 67 16.55 -1.29 -15.12
C LEU A 67 15.75 -2.26 -15.97
N CYS A 68 16.44 -3.01 -16.83
CA CYS A 68 15.82 -3.88 -17.80
C CYS A 68 16.39 -5.30 -17.71
N GLN A 69 15.61 -6.26 -18.17
CA GLN A 69 16.02 -7.66 -18.33
C GLN A 69 16.04 -8.03 -19.80
N ILE A 70 17.11 -8.68 -20.26
CA ILE A 70 17.21 -9.20 -21.62
C ILE A 70 16.24 -10.38 -21.81
N VAL A 71 15.43 -10.32 -22.87
CA VAL A 71 14.39 -11.33 -23.18
C VAL A 71 14.41 -11.74 -24.66
N GLY A 72 15.53 -12.05 -25.20
CA GLY A 72 15.62 -12.51 -26.59
C GLY A 72 17.05 -12.47 -27.12
N GLU A 73 17.25 -13.07 -28.27
CA GLU A 73 18.53 -13.09 -28.97
C GLU A 73 18.82 -11.73 -29.62
N ASN A 74 20.09 -11.53 -30.06
CA ASN A 74 20.47 -10.38 -30.88
C ASN A 74 19.74 -10.45 -32.21
N PHE A 75 19.25 -9.31 -32.69
CA PHE A 75 18.60 -9.20 -33.98
C PHE A 75 18.92 -7.87 -34.66
N THR A 76 18.72 -7.82 -35.95
CA THR A 76 18.83 -6.61 -36.79
C THR A 76 17.44 -6.28 -37.35
N ASP A 77 17.10 -5.00 -37.42
CA ASP A 77 15.84 -4.53 -37.99
C ASP A 77 16.10 -3.24 -38.75
N PRO A 78 15.90 -3.23 -40.08
CA PRO A 78 16.18 -2.03 -40.91
C PRO A 78 15.40 -0.80 -40.47
N ASN A 79 14.14 -0.96 -40.03
CA ASN A 79 13.30 0.16 -39.59
C ASN A 79 13.81 0.77 -38.27
N LEU A 80 14.23 -0.12 -37.35
CA LEU A 80 14.82 0.32 -36.07
C LEU A 80 16.22 0.93 -36.34
N SER A 81 16.99 0.38 -37.27
CA SER A 81 18.31 0.90 -37.63
C SER A 81 18.22 2.29 -38.25
N GLU A 82 17.26 2.52 -39.12
CA GLU A 82 17.00 3.85 -39.69
C GLU A 82 16.58 4.85 -38.60
N LYS A 83 15.70 4.42 -37.69
CA LYS A 83 15.16 5.26 -36.62
C LYS A 83 16.20 5.60 -35.53
N TYR A 84 17.04 4.63 -35.15
CA TYR A 84 17.89 4.74 -33.96
C TYR A 84 19.41 4.71 -34.24
N ILE A 85 19.81 4.62 -35.49
CA ILE A 85 21.23 4.59 -35.89
C ILE A 85 22.03 3.49 -35.18
N ASN A 86 21.40 2.35 -34.93
CA ASN A 86 22.01 1.15 -34.39
C ASN A 86 21.73 -0.01 -35.33
N GLU A 87 22.62 -0.98 -35.38
CA GLU A 87 22.46 -2.17 -36.23
C GLU A 87 22.06 -3.41 -35.44
N ASN A 88 22.45 -3.46 -34.17
CA ASN A 88 22.20 -4.59 -33.30
C ASN A 88 21.21 -4.22 -32.20
N PHE A 89 20.19 -5.06 -32.01
CA PHE A 89 19.14 -4.84 -31.00
C PHE A 89 18.90 -6.07 -30.12
N ARG A 90 18.51 -5.82 -28.89
CA ARG A 90 18.03 -6.84 -27.96
C ARG A 90 16.66 -6.41 -27.43
N LYS A 91 15.70 -7.34 -27.42
CA LYS A 91 14.43 -7.11 -26.73
C LYS A 91 14.65 -7.12 -25.22
N VAL A 92 13.95 -6.24 -24.53
CA VAL A 92 14.05 -6.13 -23.07
C VAL A 92 12.67 -6.08 -22.41
N HIS A 93 12.63 -6.60 -21.20
CA HIS A 93 11.54 -6.33 -20.28
C HIS A 93 11.96 -5.23 -19.30
N ILE A 94 11.21 -4.15 -19.22
CA ILE A 94 11.50 -3.05 -18.31
C ILE A 94 11.06 -3.50 -16.91
N LEU A 95 12.00 -3.57 -15.97
CA LEU A 95 11.75 -3.97 -14.60
C LEU A 95 11.31 -2.78 -13.75
N ALA A 96 12.01 -1.63 -13.89
CA ALA A 96 11.66 -0.39 -13.22
C ALA A 96 12.27 0.83 -13.91
N TRP A 97 11.63 1.99 -13.75
CA TRP A 97 12.14 3.27 -14.19
C TRP A 97 12.94 3.95 -13.07
N ALA A 98 13.95 4.76 -13.42
CA ALA A 98 14.86 5.37 -12.46
C ALA A 98 14.20 6.38 -11.51
N ASN A 99 13.04 6.95 -11.85
CA ASN A 99 12.26 7.81 -10.97
C ASN A 99 11.62 7.04 -9.79
N GLU A 100 11.57 5.72 -9.87
CA GLU A 100 11.05 4.83 -8.83
C GLU A 100 12.11 4.43 -7.79
N TYR A 101 13.40 4.74 -8.04
CA TYR A 101 14.52 4.38 -7.17
C TYR A 101 15.30 5.62 -6.74
N LYS A 102 15.19 5.99 -5.48
CA LYS A 102 15.68 7.27 -4.93
C LYS A 102 17.11 7.23 -4.37
N GLN A 103 17.76 6.06 -4.36
CA GLN A 103 19.10 5.94 -3.84
C GLN A 103 20.11 6.75 -4.67
N PRO A 104 21.11 7.36 -4.01
CA PRO A 104 22.12 8.12 -4.71
C PRO A 104 22.89 7.23 -5.69
N ARG A 105 23.01 7.69 -6.92
CA ARG A 105 23.77 6.99 -7.95
C ARG A 105 25.28 7.04 -7.65
N PRO A 106 26.05 6.02 -8.04
CA PRO A 106 27.49 6.06 -7.93
C PRO A 106 28.09 7.19 -8.78
N GLY A 107 29.12 7.84 -8.27
CA GLY A 107 29.69 9.05 -8.87
C GLY A 107 30.31 8.90 -10.26
N LEU A 108 30.76 7.69 -10.62
CA LEU A 108 31.42 7.40 -11.89
C LEU A 108 30.81 6.15 -12.52
N PHE A 109 30.12 6.35 -13.64
CA PHE A 109 29.84 5.25 -14.56
C PHE A 109 31.03 5.08 -15.51
N THR A 110 31.39 3.84 -15.78
CA THR A 110 32.47 3.54 -16.72
C THR A 110 32.21 4.17 -18.09
N GLN A 111 33.26 4.60 -18.75
CA GLN A 111 33.20 5.02 -20.13
C GLN A 111 32.92 3.79 -21.02
N GLY A 112 32.14 3.99 -22.07
CA GLY A 112 31.77 2.94 -23.01
C GLY A 112 30.26 2.84 -23.19
N THR A 113 29.85 2.25 -24.31
CA THR A 113 28.46 2.12 -24.69
C THR A 113 27.81 0.93 -24.01
N PHE A 114 28.56 -0.18 -23.88
CA PHE A 114 28.09 -1.39 -23.21
C PHE A 114 29.24 -2.12 -22.51
N SER A 115 29.10 -2.37 -21.23
CA SER A 115 30.16 -3.01 -20.44
C SER A 115 29.60 -3.78 -19.25
N PRO A 116 30.24 -4.91 -18.87
CA PRO A 116 29.84 -5.67 -17.68
C PRO A 116 30.19 -4.91 -16.40
N CYS A 117 29.36 -5.07 -15.37
CA CYS A 117 29.62 -4.60 -14.03
C CYS A 117 30.27 -5.71 -13.20
N GLY A 118 31.50 -5.51 -12.78
CA GLY A 118 32.15 -6.44 -11.84
C GLY A 118 31.47 -6.44 -10.46
N LYS A 119 31.33 -7.61 -9.85
CA LYS A 119 30.62 -7.82 -8.56
C LYS A 119 31.03 -6.89 -7.39
N TRP A 120 32.21 -6.29 -7.47
CA TRP A 120 32.74 -5.43 -6.38
C TRP A 120 32.70 -3.93 -6.73
N THR A 121 32.12 -3.58 -7.88
CA THR A 121 32.04 -2.18 -8.32
C THR A 121 30.84 -1.48 -7.69
N GLU A 122 30.93 -0.16 -7.53
CA GLU A 122 29.81 0.65 -7.03
C GLU A 122 28.59 0.59 -7.98
N GLN A 123 28.84 0.39 -9.29
CA GLN A 123 27.78 0.20 -10.29
C GLN A 123 27.02 -1.11 -10.04
N TYR A 124 27.73 -2.19 -9.75
CA TYR A 124 27.10 -3.48 -9.42
C TYR A 124 26.26 -3.35 -8.16
N LYS A 125 26.81 -2.76 -7.09
CA LYS A 125 26.08 -2.55 -5.83
C LYS A 125 24.82 -1.70 -6.03
N TYR A 126 24.89 -0.68 -6.89
CA TYR A 126 23.74 0.15 -7.23
C TYR A 126 22.63 -0.66 -7.94
N ILE A 127 22.98 -1.47 -8.94
CA ILE A 127 22.04 -2.32 -9.68
C ILE A 127 21.45 -3.39 -8.76
N ASP A 128 22.28 -4.03 -7.97
CA ASP A 128 21.88 -5.08 -7.04
C ASP A 128 20.97 -4.54 -5.94
N GLY A 129 21.32 -3.40 -5.35
CA GLY A 129 20.47 -2.70 -4.38
C GLY A 129 19.12 -2.29 -4.97
N TRP A 130 19.08 -1.85 -6.25
CA TRP A 130 17.81 -1.54 -6.92
C TRP A 130 16.95 -2.79 -7.12
N LEU A 131 17.55 -3.89 -7.55
CA LEU A 131 16.86 -5.18 -7.68
C LEU A 131 16.31 -5.70 -6.35
N GLU A 132 17.08 -5.60 -5.27
CA GLU A 132 16.64 -5.99 -3.94
C GLU A 132 15.49 -5.11 -3.46
N ASN A 133 15.60 -3.80 -3.65
CA ASN A 133 14.53 -2.86 -3.32
C ASN A 133 13.22 -3.21 -4.03
N MET A 134 13.27 -3.50 -5.33
CA MET A 134 12.10 -3.96 -6.09
C MET A 134 11.49 -5.24 -5.54
N LYS A 135 12.32 -6.23 -5.18
CA LYS A 135 11.85 -7.48 -4.58
C LYS A 135 11.18 -7.25 -3.23
N ASN A 136 11.78 -6.40 -2.39
CA ASN A 136 11.24 -6.05 -1.08
C ASN A 136 9.90 -5.32 -1.20
N LYS A 137 9.78 -4.37 -2.12
CA LYS A 137 8.53 -3.66 -2.40
C LYS A 137 7.43 -4.61 -2.91
N ALA A 138 7.77 -5.50 -3.85
CA ALA A 138 6.84 -6.52 -4.33
C ALA A 138 6.40 -7.48 -3.21
N PHE A 139 7.32 -7.89 -2.35
CA PHE A 139 7.03 -8.72 -1.18
C PHE A 139 6.13 -8.01 -0.17
N THR A 140 6.46 -6.75 0.20
CA THR A 140 5.65 -5.93 1.11
C THR A 140 4.23 -5.76 0.59
N ASN A 141 4.07 -5.39 -0.69
CA ASN A 141 2.75 -5.24 -1.32
C ASN A 141 1.97 -6.55 -1.34
N LYS A 142 2.62 -7.67 -1.65
CA LYS A 142 1.99 -9.00 -1.63
C LYS A 142 1.51 -9.36 -0.21
N CYS A 143 2.35 -9.16 0.80
CA CYS A 143 1.99 -9.41 2.19
C CYS A 143 0.85 -8.51 2.65
N ALA A 144 0.88 -7.22 2.33
CA ALA A 144 -0.17 -6.28 2.67
C ALA A 144 -1.51 -6.65 2.03
N ASN A 145 -1.52 -7.03 0.76
CA ASN A 145 -2.74 -7.47 0.06
C ASN A 145 -3.30 -8.78 0.65
N LEU A 146 -2.43 -9.74 0.98
CA LEU A 146 -2.83 -10.97 1.67
C LEU A 146 -3.41 -10.66 3.05
N LEU A 147 -2.77 -9.78 3.82
CA LEU A 147 -3.24 -9.42 5.15
C LEU A 147 -4.59 -8.70 5.09
N LYS A 148 -4.80 -7.79 4.13
CA LYS A 148 -6.11 -7.15 3.90
C LYS A 148 -7.22 -8.14 3.54
N SER A 149 -6.89 -9.23 2.83
CA SER A 149 -7.88 -10.23 2.40
C SER A 149 -8.10 -11.36 3.42
N LYS A 150 -7.07 -11.76 4.15
CA LYS A 150 -7.09 -12.91 5.08
C LYS A 150 -7.11 -12.51 6.54
N HIS A 151 -6.79 -11.25 6.86
CA HIS A 151 -6.68 -10.65 8.20
C HIS A 151 -5.58 -11.24 9.08
N ASN A 152 -4.91 -12.29 8.66
CA ASN A 152 -3.69 -12.81 9.30
C ASN A 152 -2.74 -13.43 8.26
N ILE A 153 -1.44 -13.36 8.55
CA ILE A 153 -0.38 -14.01 7.79
C ILE A 153 0.73 -14.48 8.74
N ILE A 154 1.43 -15.53 8.36
CA ILE A 154 2.64 -15.98 9.06
C ILE A 154 3.84 -15.81 8.12
N LEU A 155 4.84 -15.04 8.57
CA LEU A 155 6.11 -14.88 7.88
C LEU A 155 7.09 -15.93 8.39
N GLN A 156 7.43 -16.91 7.54
CA GLN A 156 8.37 -17.97 7.86
C GLN A 156 9.66 -17.80 7.05
N GLY A 157 10.80 -18.07 7.68
CA GLY A 157 12.10 -18.00 7.02
C GLY A 157 13.25 -18.21 8.00
N ALA A 158 14.47 -18.39 7.48
CA ALA A 158 15.67 -18.54 8.29
C ALA A 158 15.93 -17.29 9.16
N PRO A 159 16.65 -17.41 10.27
CA PRO A 159 17.12 -16.25 11.04
C PRO A 159 17.91 -15.29 10.14
N GLY A 160 17.78 -13.98 10.37
CA GLY A 160 18.50 -12.96 9.62
C GLY A 160 17.97 -12.65 8.20
N THR A 161 16.83 -13.23 7.78
CA THR A 161 16.21 -12.93 6.47
C THR A 161 15.38 -11.66 6.45
N GLY A 162 15.51 -10.78 7.45
CA GLY A 162 14.83 -9.49 7.50
C GLY A 162 13.33 -9.57 7.82
N LYS A 163 12.84 -10.68 8.42
CA LYS A 163 11.40 -10.79 8.79
C LYS A 163 10.92 -9.63 9.63
N THR A 164 11.58 -9.37 10.75
CA THR A 164 11.22 -8.27 11.66
C THR A 164 11.39 -6.90 11.00
N TYR A 165 12.41 -6.72 10.15
CA TYR A 165 12.62 -5.52 9.37
C TYR A 165 11.44 -5.21 8.43
N ASN A 166 10.94 -6.22 7.73
CA ASN A 166 9.85 -6.05 6.76
C ASN A 166 8.47 -5.87 7.41
N THR A 167 8.28 -6.28 8.68
CA THR A 167 6.97 -6.18 9.34
C THR A 167 6.52 -4.74 9.52
N ALA A 168 7.44 -3.80 9.79
CA ALA A 168 7.12 -2.37 9.90
C ALA A 168 6.58 -1.82 8.56
N ALA A 169 7.27 -2.07 7.45
CA ALA A 169 6.84 -1.64 6.12
C ALA A 169 5.50 -2.28 5.71
N ILE A 170 5.32 -3.57 6.02
CA ILE A 170 4.05 -4.28 5.77
C ILE A 170 2.92 -3.65 6.59
N ALA A 171 3.15 -3.36 7.88
CA ALA A 171 2.15 -2.74 8.74
C ALA A 171 1.71 -1.36 8.20
N LEU A 172 2.66 -0.49 7.84
CA LEU A 172 2.35 0.83 7.26
C LEU A 172 1.58 0.70 5.93
N SER A 173 1.96 -0.26 5.08
CA SER A 173 1.26 -0.52 3.81
C SER A 173 -0.16 -1.04 4.01
N VAL A 174 -0.40 -1.88 5.03
CA VAL A 174 -1.75 -2.35 5.41
C VAL A 174 -2.60 -1.20 5.90
N LEU A 175 -2.03 -0.35 6.76
CA LEU A 175 -2.69 0.81 7.34
C LEU A 175 -2.96 1.94 6.34
N GLY A 176 -2.41 1.84 5.11
CA GLY A 176 -2.58 2.87 4.08
C GLY A 176 -1.99 4.21 4.47
N ILE A 177 -0.84 4.22 5.15
CA ILE A 177 -0.18 5.45 5.56
C ILE A 177 0.52 6.08 4.37
N ASP A 178 0.01 7.23 3.94
CA ASP A 178 0.55 8.00 2.83
C ASP A 178 1.75 8.87 3.25
N GLY A 179 2.59 9.22 2.27
CA GLY A 179 3.70 10.17 2.46
C GLY A 179 4.96 9.59 3.11
N VAL A 180 5.01 8.28 3.35
CA VAL A 180 6.21 7.57 3.84
C VAL A 180 6.87 6.84 2.69
N ASP A 181 8.15 7.07 2.52
CA ASP A 181 8.94 6.28 1.58
C ASP A 181 9.25 4.91 2.19
N LEU A 182 8.49 3.88 1.79
CA LEU A 182 8.66 2.51 2.30
C LEU A 182 10.04 1.91 1.97
N ASP A 183 10.81 2.54 1.10
CA ASP A 183 12.17 2.16 0.74
C ASP A 183 13.21 2.82 1.67
N ASN A 184 12.80 3.81 2.44
CA ASN A 184 13.63 4.48 3.44
C ASN A 184 13.37 3.91 4.83
N HIS A 185 14.31 3.07 5.31
CA HIS A 185 14.20 2.41 6.60
C HIS A 185 13.96 3.38 7.77
N ASP A 186 14.69 4.50 7.79
CA ASP A 186 14.61 5.45 8.90
C ASP A 186 13.23 6.14 8.93
N GLU A 187 12.66 6.48 7.77
CA GLU A 187 11.29 7.01 7.68
C GLU A 187 10.26 5.97 8.10
N VAL A 188 10.42 4.73 7.66
CA VAL A 188 9.54 3.62 8.05
C VAL A 188 9.55 3.41 9.55
N MET A 189 10.76 3.32 10.16
CA MET A 189 10.88 3.09 11.61
C MET A 189 10.34 4.26 12.42
N LYS A 190 10.64 5.49 12.02
CA LYS A 190 10.10 6.68 12.68
C LYS A 190 8.56 6.66 12.67
N LYS A 191 7.96 6.35 11.51
CA LYS A 191 6.49 6.30 11.41
C LYS A 191 5.89 5.12 12.15
N TYR A 192 6.58 4.00 12.18
CA TYR A 192 6.21 2.83 12.97
C TYR A 192 6.16 3.17 14.47
N GLU A 193 7.19 3.83 14.99
CA GLU A 193 7.26 4.27 16.40
C GLU A 193 6.16 5.27 16.74
N GLU A 194 5.84 6.22 15.85
CA GLU A 194 4.73 7.17 16.02
C GLU A 194 3.35 6.48 16.14
N LEU A 195 3.19 5.30 15.54
CA LEU A 195 1.93 4.56 15.53
C LEU A 195 1.90 3.40 16.54
N GLN A 196 3.00 3.20 17.27
CA GLN A 196 3.08 2.15 18.28
C GLN A 196 2.09 2.42 19.41
N ASP A 197 1.44 1.36 19.92
CA ASP A 197 0.38 1.39 20.91
C ASP A 197 -0.88 2.20 20.55
N ASP A 198 -0.97 2.73 19.34
CA ASP A 198 -2.18 3.36 18.77
C ASP A 198 -2.78 2.55 17.63
N ARG A 199 -1.98 2.24 16.61
CA ARG A 199 -2.41 1.48 15.43
C ARG A 199 -1.55 0.25 15.15
N ILE A 200 -0.36 0.19 15.73
CA ILE A 200 0.57 -0.93 15.61
C ILE A 200 0.90 -1.43 17.00
N PHE A 201 0.60 -2.68 17.27
CA PHE A 201 0.90 -3.36 18.52
C PHE A 201 1.94 -4.44 18.26
N PHE A 202 2.97 -4.52 19.10
CA PHE A 202 4.07 -5.46 18.95
C PHE A 202 4.30 -6.25 20.22
N THR A 203 4.40 -7.57 20.09
CA THR A 203 4.78 -8.47 21.18
C THR A 203 5.71 -9.56 20.70
N THR A 204 6.55 -10.06 21.61
CA THR A 204 7.40 -11.22 21.36
C THR A 204 6.95 -12.38 22.21
N PHE A 205 6.69 -13.53 21.60
CA PHE A 205 6.30 -14.72 22.35
C PHE A 205 7.51 -15.34 23.04
N HIS A 206 7.31 -15.78 24.29
CA HIS A 206 8.30 -16.50 25.11
C HIS A 206 7.60 -17.52 26.01
N GLN A 207 8.37 -18.41 26.63
CA GLN A 207 7.83 -19.55 27.36
C GLN A 207 6.93 -19.19 28.55
N SER A 208 7.17 -18.03 29.18
CA SER A 208 6.41 -17.56 30.35
C SER A 208 5.20 -16.70 30.00
N LEU A 209 4.99 -16.36 28.70
CA LEU A 209 3.80 -15.63 28.26
C LEU A 209 2.58 -16.55 28.30
N ASP A 210 1.47 -16.07 28.83
CA ASP A 210 0.22 -16.81 28.87
C ASP A 210 -0.99 -15.96 28.45
N TYR A 211 -2.20 -16.50 28.63
CA TYR A 211 -3.45 -15.85 28.27
C TYR A 211 -3.66 -14.55 29.06
N GLU A 212 -3.28 -14.55 30.34
CA GLU A 212 -3.46 -13.39 31.22
C GLU A 212 -2.59 -12.20 30.81
N ASP A 213 -1.40 -12.46 30.25
CA ASP A 213 -0.53 -11.41 29.73
C ASP A 213 -0.94 -10.95 28.32
N PHE A 214 -1.50 -11.86 27.51
CA PHE A 214 -1.84 -11.58 26.13
C PHE A 214 -3.21 -10.94 25.96
N VAL A 215 -4.22 -11.43 26.69
CA VAL A 215 -5.61 -10.97 26.59
C VAL A 215 -6.00 -10.09 27.76
N GLU A 216 -6.16 -10.67 28.94
CA GLU A 216 -6.53 -9.96 30.17
C GLU A 216 -6.17 -10.83 31.40
N GLY A 217 -5.56 -10.23 32.40
CA GLY A 217 -5.20 -10.90 33.63
C GLY A 217 -5.38 -10.03 34.85
N LEU A 218 -5.43 -10.68 36.03
CA LEU A 218 -5.46 -9.98 37.31
C LEU A 218 -4.04 -9.64 37.75
N LYS A 219 -3.71 -8.36 37.81
CA LYS A 219 -2.39 -7.89 38.24
C LYS A 219 -2.46 -7.34 39.68
N PRO A 220 -1.49 -7.70 40.56
CA PRO A 220 -1.43 -7.15 41.90
C PRO A 220 -1.04 -5.67 41.89
N ARG A 221 -1.81 -4.82 42.54
CA ARG A 221 -1.50 -3.42 42.79
C ARG A 221 -1.38 -3.14 44.27
N VAL A 222 -0.28 -2.51 44.66
CA VAL A 222 -0.08 -2.07 46.04
C VAL A 222 -0.88 -0.78 46.24
N GLN A 223 -1.86 -0.79 47.11
CA GLN A 223 -2.52 0.43 47.56
C GLN A 223 -1.65 1.16 48.56
N THR A 224 -1.44 2.45 48.36
CA THR A 224 -0.73 3.33 49.27
C THR A 224 -1.64 4.44 49.76
N ASN A 225 -1.49 4.84 51.04
CA ASN A 225 -2.17 6.01 51.58
C ASN A 225 -1.46 7.30 51.09
N GLU A 226 -2.01 8.47 51.43
CA GLU A 226 -1.44 9.79 51.07
C GLU A 226 -0.01 9.99 51.62
N ASN A 227 0.40 9.24 52.61
CA ASN A 227 1.74 9.26 53.21
C ASN A 227 2.71 8.25 52.58
N GLY A 228 2.28 7.49 51.56
CA GLY A 228 3.13 6.48 50.86
C GLY A 228 3.24 5.13 51.61
N GLU A 229 2.48 4.88 52.65
CA GLU A 229 2.48 3.62 53.38
C GLU A 229 1.56 2.60 52.66
N SER A 230 1.99 1.32 52.59
CA SER A 230 1.23 0.26 51.96
C SER A 230 0.00 -0.10 52.77
N LEU A 231 -1.19 0.00 52.20
CA LEU A 231 -2.47 -0.40 52.77
C LEU A 231 -2.85 -1.86 52.45
N GLY A 232 -2.08 -2.51 51.55
CA GLY A 232 -2.34 -3.88 51.13
C GLY A 232 -2.17 -4.05 49.63
N VAL A 233 -2.46 -5.25 49.14
CA VAL A 233 -2.43 -5.60 47.73
C VAL A 233 -3.85 -5.84 47.24
N THR A 234 -4.27 -5.15 46.20
CA THR A 234 -5.51 -5.42 45.46
C THR A 234 -5.18 -6.07 44.14
N TYR A 235 -6.11 -6.83 43.60
CA TYR A 235 -5.97 -7.40 42.25
C TYR A 235 -6.95 -6.67 41.33
N GLU A 236 -6.41 -6.11 40.27
CA GLU A 236 -7.19 -5.38 39.25
C GLU A 236 -7.01 -6.04 37.91
N PRO A 237 -8.09 -6.10 37.06
CA PRO A 237 -7.96 -6.57 35.70
C PRO A 237 -7.09 -5.58 34.89
N GLU A 238 -6.11 -6.11 34.19
CA GLU A 238 -5.24 -5.35 33.29
C GLU A 238 -5.32 -5.94 31.89
N ASP A 239 -5.58 -5.08 30.92
CA ASP A 239 -5.70 -5.47 29.53
C ASP A 239 -4.35 -5.88 28.95
N GLY A 240 -4.26 -7.11 28.42
CA GLY A 240 -3.12 -7.59 27.66
C GLY A 240 -3.06 -6.92 26.28
N ILE A 241 -1.97 -7.18 25.56
CA ILE A 241 -1.72 -6.49 24.29
C ILE A 241 -2.79 -6.76 23.22
N PHE A 242 -3.35 -7.97 23.16
CA PHE A 242 -4.42 -8.31 22.23
C PHE A 242 -5.68 -7.48 22.50
N LYS A 243 -6.11 -7.41 23.77
CA LYS A 243 -7.29 -6.63 24.17
C LYS A 243 -7.07 -5.14 23.95
N ARG A 244 -5.87 -4.60 24.24
CA ARG A 244 -5.52 -3.20 23.90
C ARG A 244 -5.62 -2.93 22.41
N ALA A 245 -5.14 -3.85 21.57
CA ALA A 245 -5.26 -3.74 20.12
C ALA A 245 -6.73 -3.75 19.66
N CYS A 246 -7.58 -4.61 20.26
CA CYS A 246 -9.02 -4.62 19.99
C CYS A 246 -9.68 -3.30 20.41
N ASN A 247 -9.36 -2.79 21.60
CA ASN A 247 -9.90 -1.54 22.11
C ASN A 247 -9.50 -0.33 21.25
N ALA A 248 -8.30 -0.37 20.65
CA ALA A 248 -7.84 0.69 19.74
C ALA A 248 -8.63 0.75 18.42
N VAL A 249 -9.30 -0.34 18.01
CA VAL A 249 -10.23 -0.33 16.87
C VAL A 249 -11.49 0.47 17.22
N VAL A 250 -11.91 0.40 18.46
CA VAL A 250 -13.10 1.09 19.00
C VAL A 250 -12.65 2.44 19.56
N THR A 251 -12.51 3.47 18.74
CA THR A 251 -12.21 4.82 19.24
C THR A 251 -13.45 5.48 19.79
N ASP A 252 -13.42 5.85 21.05
CA ASP A 252 -14.52 6.51 21.78
C ASP A 252 -14.80 7.95 21.30
N ASP A 253 -13.90 8.55 20.53
CA ASP A 253 -13.98 9.95 20.05
C ASP A 253 -14.63 10.13 18.68
N SER A 254 -15.05 9.06 18.01
CA SER A 254 -15.77 9.18 16.74
C SER A 254 -17.27 9.14 17.03
N LYS A 255 -17.96 10.24 16.71
CA LYS A 255 -19.43 10.26 16.66
C LYS A 255 -19.93 9.03 15.91
N ASP A 256 -20.96 8.37 16.43
CA ASP A 256 -21.62 7.28 15.74
C ASP A 256 -22.00 7.75 14.32
N ILE A 257 -21.85 6.87 13.32
CA ILE A 257 -22.25 7.20 11.95
C ILE A 257 -23.67 7.72 11.86
N ILE A 258 -24.56 7.26 12.73
CA ILE A 258 -25.95 7.72 12.79
C ILE A 258 -26.04 9.17 13.27
N GLU A 259 -25.25 9.54 14.29
CA GLU A 259 -25.16 10.93 14.75
C GLU A 259 -24.55 11.84 13.68
N CYS A 260 -23.52 11.35 12.98
CA CYS A 260 -22.91 12.07 11.87
C CYS A 260 -23.92 12.31 10.72
N ILE A 261 -24.74 11.31 10.41
CA ILE A 261 -25.81 11.44 9.42
C ILE A 261 -26.81 12.50 9.87
N ASP A 262 -27.26 12.46 11.12
CA ASP A 262 -28.23 13.39 11.66
C ASP A 262 -27.69 14.83 11.66
N ASP A 263 -26.46 15.04 12.06
CA ASP A 263 -25.80 16.37 11.99
C ASP A 263 -25.66 16.86 10.53
N TYR A 264 -25.31 15.96 9.59
CA TYR A 264 -25.18 16.31 8.19
C TYR A 264 -26.52 16.72 7.57
N LEU A 265 -27.60 16.02 7.94
CA LEU A 265 -28.96 16.34 7.49
C LEU A 265 -29.37 17.76 7.90
N GLN A 266 -29.00 18.22 9.09
CA GLN A 266 -29.28 19.59 9.53
C GLN A 266 -28.55 20.61 8.65
N LYS A 267 -27.34 20.32 8.21
CA LYS A 267 -26.55 21.21 7.34
C LYS A 267 -27.11 21.33 5.91
N ILE A 268 -27.78 20.28 5.44
CA ILE A 268 -28.35 20.23 4.07
C ILE A 268 -29.89 20.37 4.08
N LYS A 269 -30.47 20.93 5.12
CA LYS A 269 -31.92 21.09 5.24
C LYS A 269 -32.43 22.12 4.24
N GLY A 270 -33.36 21.70 3.38
CA GLY A 270 -33.92 22.50 2.29
C GLY A 270 -33.04 22.52 1.03
N PHE A 271 -33.66 22.79 -0.12
CA PHE A 271 -32.96 22.81 -1.42
C PHE A 271 -31.88 23.90 -1.52
N GLU A 272 -32.07 25.02 -0.86
CA GLU A 272 -31.14 26.14 -0.79
C GLU A 272 -29.81 25.76 -0.12
N ASN A 273 -29.82 24.80 0.81
CA ASN A 273 -28.65 24.29 1.52
C ASN A 273 -28.08 22.98 0.90
N ARG A 274 -28.50 22.65 -0.34
CA ARG A 274 -28.01 21.47 -1.04
C ARG A 274 -26.50 21.45 -1.13
N ARG A 275 -25.94 20.24 -1.07
CA ARG A 275 -24.51 20.00 -1.27
C ARG A 275 -24.27 19.14 -2.48
N GLU A 276 -23.17 19.41 -3.15
CA GLU A 276 -22.65 18.57 -4.22
C GLU A 276 -21.76 17.46 -3.64
N ILE A 277 -22.07 16.22 -3.95
CA ILE A 277 -21.29 15.04 -3.56
C ILE A 277 -20.92 14.21 -4.79
N PRO A 278 -19.75 13.56 -4.82
CA PRO A 278 -19.39 12.67 -5.91
C PRO A 278 -20.24 11.40 -5.87
N THR A 279 -20.51 10.81 -7.03
CA THR A 279 -21.05 9.45 -7.11
C THR A 279 -20.01 8.42 -6.68
N VAL A 280 -20.43 7.20 -6.30
CA VAL A 280 -19.53 6.10 -5.89
C VAL A 280 -18.42 5.82 -6.92
N THR A 281 -18.70 6.00 -8.20
CA THR A 281 -17.73 5.80 -9.27
C THR A 281 -16.80 7.01 -9.49
N GLY A 282 -17.07 8.15 -8.85
CA GLY A 282 -16.33 9.41 -9.02
C GLY A 282 -16.46 10.06 -10.41
N LYS A 283 -17.23 9.49 -11.33
CA LYS A 283 -17.37 9.99 -12.71
C LYS A 283 -18.37 11.15 -12.87
N SER A 284 -19.22 11.39 -11.90
CA SER A 284 -20.23 12.44 -11.88
C SER A 284 -20.53 12.86 -10.45
N SER A 285 -21.29 13.95 -10.29
CA SER A 285 -21.72 14.48 -9.00
C SER A 285 -23.23 14.54 -8.87
N LEU A 286 -23.70 14.60 -7.64
CA LEU A 286 -25.11 14.71 -7.25
C LEU A 286 -25.28 15.91 -6.34
N TYR A 287 -26.34 16.70 -6.53
CA TYR A 287 -26.86 17.58 -5.48
C TYR A 287 -27.71 16.75 -4.53
N VAL A 288 -27.48 16.90 -3.22
CA VAL A 288 -28.27 16.26 -2.16
C VAL A 288 -28.78 17.33 -1.18
N TRP A 289 -30.02 17.14 -0.69
CA TRP A 289 -30.62 17.99 0.34
C TRP A 289 -31.62 17.19 1.18
N TRP A 290 -31.84 17.63 2.41
CA TRP A 290 -32.75 17.02 3.36
C TRP A 290 -34.16 17.61 3.22
N ASN A 291 -35.15 16.77 2.95
CA ASN A 291 -36.54 17.12 3.00
C ASN A 291 -37.17 16.58 4.30
N GLU A 292 -37.24 17.43 5.29
CA GLU A 292 -37.70 17.06 6.64
C GLU A 292 -39.15 16.61 6.66
N GLY A 293 -40.02 17.25 5.87
CA GLY A 293 -41.46 16.91 5.82
C GLY A 293 -41.71 15.47 5.34
N ASN A 294 -40.91 14.99 4.42
CA ASN A 294 -41.01 13.63 3.87
C ASN A 294 -40.06 12.64 4.50
N LYS A 295 -39.17 13.08 5.41
CA LYS A 295 -38.10 12.29 6.00
C LYS A 295 -37.22 11.58 4.95
N THR A 296 -36.86 12.31 3.90
CA THR A 296 -36.08 11.79 2.78
C THR A 296 -34.88 12.67 2.44
N VAL A 297 -33.77 12.05 2.05
CA VAL A 297 -32.68 12.73 1.36
C VAL A 297 -33.03 12.75 -0.14
N SER A 298 -33.22 13.93 -0.64
CA SER A 298 -33.48 14.17 -2.05
C SER A 298 -32.17 14.27 -2.81
N SER A 299 -32.11 13.75 -4.03
CA SER A 299 -30.92 13.80 -4.86
C SER A 299 -31.25 14.11 -6.33
N ARG A 300 -30.30 14.82 -6.99
CA ARG A 300 -30.41 15.17 -8.42
C ARG A 300 -29.01 15.18 -9.04
N SER A 301 -28.88 14.59 -10.23
CA SER A 301 -27.61 14.68 -10.97
C SER A 301 -27.29 16.13 -11.33
N THR A 302 -26.03 16.55 -11.16
CA THR A 302 -25.54 17.87 -11.58
C THR A 302 -25.67 18.12 -13.07
N ASN A 303 -25.66 17.03 -13.88
CA ASN A 303 -25.80 17.08 -15.35
C ASN A 303 -27.25 16.93 -15.83
N SER A 304 -28.25 17.05 -14.93
CA SER A 304 -29.66 16.90 -15.32
C SER A 304 -30.11 18.09 -16.14
N THR A 305 -30.56 17.83 -17.40
CA THR A 305 -31.17 18.80 -18.33
C THR A 305 -32.69 18.84 -18.20
N SER A 306 -33.24 18.22 -17.15
CA SER A 306 -34.69 18.16 -16.93
C SER A 306 -35.28 19.56 -16.73
N GLN A 307 -36.38 19.88 -17.49
CA GLN A 307 -37.16 21.10 -17.35
C GLN A 307 -38.05 21.15 -16.09
N ARG A 308 -37.95 20.16 -15.20
CA ARG A 308 -38.68 20.13 -13.93
C ARG A 308 -38.12 21.13 -12.95
N GLU A 309 -38.92 21.54 -11.96
CA GLU A 309 -38.48 22.43 -10.89
C GLU A 309 -37.11 22.00 -10.33
N GLU A 310 -36.27 22.97 -10.02
CA GLU A 310 -34.90 22.70 -9.51
C GLU A 310 -34.89 21.85 -8.22
N SER A 311 -35.92 22.02 -7.37
CA SER A 311 -36.13 21.25 -6.13
C SER A 311 -36.67 19.84 -6.35
N TYR A 312 -37.03 19.45 -7.59
CA TYR A 312 -37.58 18.14 -7.86
C TYR A 312 -36.51 17.05 -7.71
N SER A 313 -36.77 16.06 -6.85
CA SER A 313 -35.94 14.86 -6.69
C SER A 313 -36.63 13.67 -7.35
N PRO A 314 -36.05 13.10 -8.42
CA PRO A 314 -36.56 11.90 -9.03
C PRO A 314 -36.47 10.66 -8.15
N SER A 315 -35.61 10.70 -7.10
CA SER A 315 -35.25 9.55 -6.32
C SER A 315 -35.02 9.91 -4.85
N PRO A 316 -36.09 10.20 -4.10
CA PRO A 316 -35.96 10.47 -2.68
C PRO A 316 -35.58 9.20 -1.92
N LEU A 317 -34.52 9.29 -1.11
CA LEU A 317 -34.00 8.21 -0.28
C LEU A 317 -34.58 8.31 1.13
N ASN A 318 -35.25 7.27 1.60
CA ASN A 318 -35.75 7.21 2.97
C ASN A 318 -34.57 7.16 3.95
N ILE A 319 -34.60 8.01 4.99
CA ILE A 319 -33.53 8.12 5.97
C ILE A 319 -33.26 6.83 6.74
N GLU A 320 -34.32 6.10 7.10
CA GLU A 320 -34.19 4.83 7.83
C GLU A 320 -33.44 3.78 7.00
N LYS A 321 -33.66 3.77 5.69
CA LYS A 321 -32.92 2.88 4.78
C LYS A 321 -31.45 3.29 4.64
N ILE A 322 -31.16 4.60 4.60
CA ILE A 322 -29.77 5.11 4.60
C ILE A 322 -29.07 4.69 5.89
N LYS A 323 -29.72 4.89 7.05
CA LYS A 323 -29.18 4.50 8.36
C LYS A 323 -28.96 2.98 8.44
N ALA A 324 -29.89 2.16 7.97
CA ALA A 324 -29.75 0.71 7.92
C ALA A 324 -28.57 0.28 7.04
N GLN A 325 -28.39 0.90 5.88
CA GLN A 325 -27.24 0.64 5.01
C GLN A 325 -25.93 1.07 5.64
N ALA A 326 -25.88 2.20 6.35
CA ALA A 326 -24.71 2.67 7.06
C ALA A 326 -24.25 1.68 8.17
N LEU A 327 -25.21 0.95 8.76
CA LEU A 327 -24.99 -0.11 9.76
C LEU A 327 -24.73 -1.50 9.12
N GLY A 328 -24.58 -1.61 7.81
CA GLY A 328 -24.29 -2.88 7.13
C GLY A 328 -25.50 -3.82 6.99
N LYS A 329 -26.73 -3.38 7.35
CA LYS A 329 -27.95 -4.21 7.31
C LYS A 329 -28.54 -4.39 5.89
N GLY A 330 -27.84 -3.88 4.86
CA GLY A 330 -28.28 -3.95 3.46
C GLY A 330 -29.49 -3.06 3.16
N CYS A 331 -29.62 -2.62 1.89
CA CYS A 331 -30.79 -1.91 1.39
C CYS A 331 -31.21 -2.54 0.08
N GLU A 332 -32.29 -3.31 0.09
CA GLU A 332 -32.88 -3.85 -1.13
C GLU A 332 -33.58 -2.74 -1.92
N ASN A 333 -32.82 -2.01 -2.76
CA ASN A 333 -33.41 -0.96 -3.60
C ASN A 333 -32.50 -0.62 -4.79
N ASN A 334 -33.15 -0.21 -5.89
CA ASN A 334 -32.46 0.33 -7.08
C ASN A 334 -31.64 1.62 -6.81
N TRP A 335 -31.72 2.20 -5.60
CA TRP A 335 -31.07 3.45 -5.18
C TRP A 335 -29.89 3.24 -4.23
N GLN A 336 -29.44 2.01 -4.04
CA GLN A 336 -28.34 1.65 -3.14
C GLN A 336 -27.06 2.46 -3.42
N GLN A 337 -26.76 2.74 -4.68
CA GLN A 337 -25.59 3.53 -5.07
C GLN A 337 -25.66 5.00 -4.62
N TYR A 338 -26.84 5.59 -4.62
CA TYR A 338 -27.05 6.98 -4.17
C TYR A 338 -26.96 7.07 -2.64
N ALA A 339 -27.51 6.09 -1.92
CA ALA A 339 -27.38 5.99 -0.48
C ALA A 339 -25.92 5.78 -0.08
N GLN A 340 -25.19 4.94 -0.81
CA GLN A 340 -23.76 4.73 -0.58
C GLN A 340 -22.96 6.00 -0.80
N ALA A 341 -23.19 6.74 -1.89
CA ALA A 341 -22.53 8.02 -2.16
C ALA A 341 -22.78 9.04 -1.04
N PHE A 342 -24.01 9.09 -0.51
CA PHE A 342 -24.35 9.95 0.61
C PHE A 342 -23.60 9.53 1.89
N ILE A 343 -23.59 8.24 2.24
CA ILE A 343 -22.87 7.72 3.41
C ILE A 343 -21.36 8.01 3.31
N GLU A 344 -20.77 7.85 2.13
CA GLU A 344 -19.35 8.16 1.92
C GLU A 344 -19.06 9.66 2.06
N ALA A 345 -19.96 10.52 1.61
CA ALA A 345 -19.82 11.96 1.79
C ALA A 345 -19.90 12.36 3.27
N VAL A 346 -20.82 11.75 4.04
CA VAL A 346 -20.91 11.94 5.49
C VAL A 346 -19.63 11.44 6.18
N LYS A 347 -19.19 10.22 5.86
CA LYS A 347 -17.94 9.67 6.41
C LYS A 347 -16.75 10.57 6.14
N LYS A 348 -16.65 11.13 4.94
CA LYS A 348 -15.57 12.05 4.55
C LYS A 348 -15.61 13.36 5.32
N GLU A 349 -16.79 13.94 5.55
CA GLU A 349 -16.92 15.23 6.26
C GLU A 349 -16.65 15.09 7.77
N TYR A 350 -17.11 14.01 8.38
CA TYR A 350 -17.01 13.85 9.83
C TYR A 350 -15.86 12.95 10.25
N HIS A 351 -15.08 12.40 9.31
CA HIS A 351 -14.12 11.31 9.59
C HIS A 351 -14.80 10.21 10.42
N ALA A 352 -16.11 10.03 10.17
CA ALA A 352 -16.92 9.06 10.87
C ALA A 352 -16.31 7.68 10.69
N LYS A 353 -16.17 6.95 11.78
CA LYS A 353 -15.57 5.62 11.90
C LYS A 353 -15.46 4.90 10.55
N THR A 354 -14.36 5.08 9.86
CA THR A 354 -13.77 3.97 9.14
C THR A 354 -13.20 3.09 10.23
N ASP A 355 -13.56 1.80 10.26
CA ASP A 355 -12.93 0.85 11.17
C ASP A 355 -11.44 1.15 11.19
N LYS A 356 -10.94 1.65 12.33
CA LYS A 356 -9.55 2.06 12.47
C LYS A 356 -8.74 0.79 12.38
N SER A 357 -8.23 0.49 11.19
CA SER A 357 -7.41 -0.71 11.01
C SER A 357 -6.24 -0.68 11.98
N VAL A 358 -6.05 -1.77 12.69
CA VAL A 358 -4.97 -1.99 13.66
C VAL A 358 -4.18 -3.21 13.23
N VAL A 359 -2.88 -3.18 13.41
CA VAL A 359 -1.98 -4.30 13.10
C VAL A 359 -1.33 -4.79 14.38
N LEU A 360 -1.55 -6.06 14.71
CA LEU A 360 -0.83 -6.75 15.78
C LEU A 360 0.31 -7.59 15.19
N ILE A 361 1.52 -7.33 15.62
CA ILE A 361 2.73 -8.05 15.22
C ILE A 361 3.16 -8.95 16.38
N ILE A 362 3.26 -10.25 16.09
CA ILE A 362 3.73 -11.26 17.05
C ILE A 362 5.06 -11.80 16.51
N ASP A 363 6.14 -11.48 17.19
CA ASP A 363 7.48 -12.02 16.89
C ASP A 363 7.72 -13.31 17.67
N GLU A 364 8.59 -14.16 17.13
CA GLU A 364 8.99 -15.43 17.75
C GLU A 364 7.82 -16.32 18.22
N ILE A 365 6.74 -16.38 17.44
CA ILE A 365 5.49 -17.10 17.78
C ILE A 365 5.74 -18.56 18.19
N ASN A 366 6.78 -19.19 17.67
CA ASN A 366 7.18 -20.57 17.95
C ASN A 366 7.88 -20.75 19.31
N ARG A 367 8.28 -19.67 19.99
CA ARG A 367 8.90 -19.74 21.32
C ARG A 367 7.89 -19.81 22.46
N GLY A 368 6.65 -19.42 22.21
CA GLY A 368 5.55 -19.50 23.17
C GLY A 368 4.68 -20.73 22.99
N ASN A 369 3.93 -21.07 24.04
CA ASN A 369 2.86 -22.05 23.90
C ASN A 369 1.61 -21.38 23.31
N VAL A 370 1.50 -21.43 21.97
CA VAL A 370 0.44 -20.77 21.21
C VAL A 370 -0.95 -21.11 21.74
N SER A 371 -1.22 -22.40 22.02
CA SER A 371 -2.52 -22.83 22.51
C SER A 371 -2.85 -22.26 23.91
N LYS A 372 -1.84 -22.14 24.79
CA LYS A 372 -2.01 -21.53 26.11
C LYS A 372 -2.24 -20.02 26.01
N ILE A 373 -1.50 -19.34 25.13
CA ILE A 373 -1.53 -17.88 25.00
C ILE A 373 -2.83 -17.42 24.34
N PHE A 374 -3.26 -18.06 23.26
CA PHE A 374 -4.49 -17.68 22.56
C PHE A 374 -5.76 -18.24 23.23
N GLY A 375 -5.68 -19.38 23.91
CA GLY A 375 -6.85 -20.05 24.45
C GLY A 375 -7.90 -20.28 23.36
N ALA A 376 -9.17 -19.95 23.65
CA ALA A 376 -10.27 -20.09 22.69
C ALA A 376 -10.16 -19.14 21.48
N LEU A 377 -9.40 -18.05 21.57
CA LEU A 377 -9.24 -17.08 20.48
C LEU A 377 -8.51 -17.66 19.26
N ILE A 378 -7.87 -18.83 19.41
CA ILE A 378 -7.18 -19.49 18.28
C ILE A 378 -8.13 -19.82 17.13
N THR A 379 -9.41 -20.07 17.42
CA THR A 379 -10.44 -20.34 16.41
C THR A 379 -10.71 -19.12 15.52
N LEU A 380 -10.55 -17.90 16.06
CA LEU A 380 -10.74 -16.65 15.31
C LEU A 380 -9.66 -16.40 14.24
N LEU A 381 -8.60 -17.20 14.20
CA LEU A 381 -7.64 -17.16 13.11
C LEU A 381 -8.25 -17.71 11.81
N GLU A 382 -9.29 -18.55 11.89
CA GLU A 382 -10.02 -19.08 10.75
C GLU A 382 -11.11 -18.09 10.30
N ALA A 383 -11.19 -17.85 8.99
CA ALA A 383 -12.08 -16.82 8.44
C ALA A 383 -13.57 -17.17 8.60
N ASP A 384 -13.91 -18.45 8.65
CA ASP A 384 -15.28 -18.97 8.81
C ASP A 384 -15.78 -18.97 10.26
N GLU A 385 -14.88 -18.81 11.22
CA GLU A 385 -15.20 -18.66 12.64
C GLU A 385 -15.31 -17.19 13.09
N ARG A 386 -14.97 -16.25 12.23
CA ARG A 386 -15.10 -14.82 12.50
C ARG A 386 -16.52 -14.37 12.21
N ASP A 387 -17.15 -13.73 13.18
CA ASP A 387 -18.41 -13.00 13.13
C ASP A 387 -19.41 -13.44 12.04
N LYS A 388 -20.11 -14.52 12.30
CA LYS A 388 -21.32 -14.91 11.55
C LYS A 388 -22.57 -14.20 12.08
N GLY A 389 -22.40 -13.12 12.84
CA GLY A 389 -23.46 -12.23 13.30
C GLY A 389 -24.37 -12.76 14.42
N ASN A 390 -24.22 -14.01 14.87
CA ASN A 390 -25.14 -14.60 15.84
C ASN A 390 -24.46 -15.32 17.02
N HIS A 391 -23.15 -15.43 17.04
CA HIS A 391 -22.41 -16.01 18.16
C HIS A 391 -21.13 -15.23 18.44
N PRO A 392 -21.20 -14.10 19.18
CA PRO A 392 -20.00 -13.54 19.78
C PRO A 392 -19.45 -14.54 20.80
N ILE A 393 -18.19 -14.94 20.66
CA ILE A 393 -17.45 -15.65 21.69
C ILE A 393 -17.12 -14.66 22.80
#